data_6130f0c8858c9d40309b79bbe6479ae8
#
_entry.id   6130f0c8858c9d40309b79bbe6479ae8
#
_cell.length_a   1.000
_cell.length_b   1.000
_cell.length_c   1.000
_cell.angle_alpha   90.00
_cell.angle_beta   90.00
_cell.angle_gamma   90.00
#
_symmetry.space_group_name_H-M   'P 1'
#
loop_
_entity.id
_entity.type
_entity.pdbx_description
1 polymer ?
#
loop_
_entity_poly.entity_id
_entity_poly.type
_entity_poly.pdbx_seq_one_letter_code
_entity_poly.pdbx_strand_id
1 'polypeptide(L)'
;MDTLIIEKKNEVYITVDCDPNIQRELSEFFTFYVPGYKFMPAFRNRMWDGKIRLYSQKTKEIYFGLYPYIRAFAEERDYQIVTGKDVEVENKVDKDIVTKFSNSLGQSFEARDYQIDAIYHSLKYNRTLL
;
A
#
# COMPACT_ATOMS: atom_id res chain seq x y z
N MET A 1 11.55 -22.89 4.47
CA MET A 1 11.20 -22.02 3.37
C MET A 1 10.72 -20.68 3.93
N ASP A 2 11.31 -19.61 3.48
CA ASP A 2 11.06 -18.30 4.05
C ASP A 2 9.66 -17.80 3.63
N THR A 3 8.83 -17.53 4.61
CA THR A 3 7.42 -17.20 4.38
C THR A 3 7.07 -15.88 5.08
N LEU A 4 6.35 -15.00 4.37
CA LEU A 4 5.76 -13.80 4.92
C LEU A 4 4.29 -14.05 5.16
N ILE A 5 3.84 -13.86 6.39
CA ILE A 5 2.43 -13.97 6.77
C ILE A 5 1.85 -12.57 6.84
N ILE A 6 0.89 -12.27 5.97
CA ILE A 6 0.30 -10.95 5.84
C ILE A 6 -1.15 -11.00 6.30
N GLU A 7 -1.48 -10.17 7.27
CA GLU A 7 -2.83 -10.05 7.80
C GLU A 7 -3.28 -8.58 7.81
N LYS A 8 -4.56 -8.36 7.56
CA LYS A 8 -5.16 -7.03 7.62
C LYS A 8 -5.42 -6.64 9.07
N LYS A 9 -4.86 -5.51 9.51
CA LYS A 9 -5.14 -4.94 10.82
C LYS A 9 -6.34 -3.98 10.75
N ASN A 10 -6.35 -3.08 9.76
CA ASN A 10 -7.42 -2.12 9.48
C ASN A 10 -7.32 -1.65 8.04
N GLU A 11 -8.08 -0.61 7.66
CA GLU A 11 -8.05 -0.08 6.28
C GLU A 11 -6.75 0.62 5.91
N VAL A 12 -5.92 0.98 6.90
CA VAL A 12 -4.67 1.71 6.70
C VAL A 12 -3.46 0.79 6.77
N TYR A 13 -3.46 -0.17 7.70
CA TYR A 13 -2.30 -1.01 8.01
C TYR A 13 -2.57 -2.49 7.80
N ILE A 14 -1.53 -3.18 7.34
CA ILE A 14 -1.42 -4.64 7.38
C ILE A 14 -0.24 -5.03 8.26
N THR A 15 -0.26 -6.23 8.80
CA THR A 15 0.87 -6.79 9.55
C THR A 15 1.60 -7.79 8.67
N VAL A 16 2.93 -7.74 8.70
CA VAL A 16 3.80 -8.69 7.98
C VAL A 16 4.67 -9.40 9.00
N ASP A 17 4.37 -10.66 9.25
CA ASP A 17 5.13 -11.51 10.16
C ASP A 17 6.06 -12.45 9.37
N CYS A 18 7.33 -12.48 9.73
CA CYS A 18 8.33 -13.30 9.06
C CYS A 18 9.55 -13.47 9.96
N ASP A 19 10.55 -14.22 9.49
CA ASP A 19 11.81 -14.37 10.22
C ASP A 19 12.49 -13.04 10.48
N PRO A 20 13.19 -12.87 11.62
CA PRO A 20 13.90 -11.63 11.95
C PRO A 20 14.85 -11.13 10.87
N ASN A 21 15.50 -12.02 10.16
CA ASN A 21 16.38 -11.65 9.04
C ASN A 21 15.60 -11.02 7.89
N ILE A 22 14.44 -11.59 7.57
CA ILE A 22 13.55 -11.09 6.52
C ILE A 22 12.92 -9.76 6.96
N GLN A 23 12.57 -9.64 8.24
CA GLN A 23 12.06 -8.38 8.79
C GLN A 23 13.08 -7.24 8.63
N ARG A 24 14.35 -7.53 8.84
CA ARG A 24 15.43 -6.55 8.63
C ARG A 24 15.54 -6.16 7.17
N GLU A 25 15.55 -7.12 6.26
CA GLU A 25 15.59 -6.86 4.82
C GLU A 25 14.38 -6.03 4.37
N LEU A 26 13.20 -6.37 4.86
CA LEU A 26 11.97 -5.66 4.55
C LEU A 26 12.01 -4.22 5.07
N SER A 27 12.51 -4.03 6.28
CA SER A 27 12.69 -2.69 6.86
C SER A 27 13.66 -1.86 6.03
N GLU A 28 14.78 -2.42 5.62
CA GLU A 28 15.76 -1.73 4.78
C GLU A 28 15.19 -1.40 3.40
N PHE A 29 14.42 -2.31 2.81
CA PHE A 29 13.76 -2.09 1.51
C PHE A 29 12.78 -0.91 1.56
N PHE A 30 12.07 -0.73 2.67
CA PHE A 30 11.09 0.34 2.86
C PHE A 30 11.64 1.52 3.67
N THR A 31 12.95 1.70 3.71
CA THR A 31 13.60 2.84 4.37
C THR A 31 14.15 3.80 3.32
N PHE A 32 13.79 5.08 3.43
CA PHE A 32 14.19 6.10 2.47
C PHE A 32 14.70 7.36 3.18
N TYR A 33 15.67 8.03 2.55
CA TYR A 33 16.06 9.36 2.99
C TYR A 33 15.02 10.40 2.57
N VAL A 34 14.70 11.31 3.48
CA VAL A 34 13.81 12.43 3.18
C VAL A 34 14.57 13.44 2.30
N PRO A 35 14.00 13.90 1.18
CA PRO A 35 14.64 14.96 0.38
C PRO A 35 14.93 16.20 1.24
N GLY A 36 16.16 16.69 1.17
CA GLY A 36 16.56 17.87 1.94
C GLY A 36 16.79 17.61 3.44
N TYR A 37 16.92 16.35 3.86
CA TYR A 37 17.09 15.99 5.27
C TYR A 37 18.29 16.68 5.92
N LYS A 38 19.37 16.96 5.19
CA LYS A 38 20.59 17.62 5.68
C LYS A 38 20.35 19.03 6.16
N PHE A 39 19.32 19.69 5.65
CA PHE A 39 18.96 21.06 5.99
C PHE A 39 17.91 21.16 7.10
N MET A 40 17.38 20.04 7.55
CA MET A 40 16.37 20.02 8.62
C MET A 40 17.00 20.12 9.99
N PRO A 41 16.44 20.95 10.91
CA PRO A 41 16.99 21.12 12.25
C PRO A 41 17.11 19.82 13.04
N ALA A 42 16.14 18.92 12.93
CA ALA A 42 16.14 17.65 13.64
C ALA A 42 17.36 16.79 13.25
N PHE A 43 17.75 16.80 11.99
CA PHE A 43 18.95 16.11 11.52
C PHE A 43 20.23 16.81 12.00
N ARG A 44 20.27 18.13 11.88
CA ARG A 44 21.44 18.92 12.33
C ARG A 44 21.71 18.77 13.83
N ASN A 45 20.66 18.65 14.62
CA ASN A 45 20.73 18.46 16.07
C ASN A 45 20.93 17.00 16.47
N ARG A 46 21.13 16.10 15.51
CA ARG A 46 21.34 14.66 15.73
C ARG A 46 20.16 13.98 16.45
N MET A 47 18.95 14.54 16.35
CA MET A 47 17.73 13.97 16.91
C MET A 47 17.08 12.96 15.96
N TRP A 48 17.50 12.96 14.71
CA TRP A 48 16.91 12.15 13.64
C TRP A 48 17.99 11.80 12.58
N ASP A 49 17.91 10.62 12.01
CA ASP A 49 18.89 10.11 11.03
C ASP A 49 18.59 10.49 9.57
N GLY A 50 17.54 11.26 9.33
CA GLY A 50 17.15 11.69 7.97
C GLY A 50 16.36 10.65 7.18
N LYS A 51 16.02 9.53 7.79
CA LYS A 51 15.33 8.42 7.13
C LYS A 51 13.90 8.27 7.62
N ILE A 52 13.03 7.85 6.68
CA ILE A 52 11.67 7.38 6.99
C ILE A 52 11.65 5.87 6.83
N ARG A 53 11.16 5.18 7.84
CA ARG A 53 10.96 3.73 7.84
C ARG A 53 9.49 3.43 7.76
N LEU A 54 9.08 2.86 6.63
CA LEU A 54 7.66 2.55 6.37
C LEU A 54 7.22 1.23 7.01
N TYR A 55 8.14 0.31 7.25
CA TYR A 55 7.88 -0.95 7.94
C TYR A 55 8.45 -0.90 9.35
N SER A 56 7.61 -1.15 10.35
CA SER A 56 8.02 -1.22 11.75
C SER A 56 8.31 -2.65 12.16
N GLN A 57 9.56 -2.94 12.48
CA GLN A 57 9.95 -4.28 12.98
C GLN A 57 9.33 -4.59 14.35
N LYS A 58 9.06 -3.57 15.14
CA LYS A 58 8.49 -3.73 16.48
C LYS A 58 7.02 -4.14 16.45
N THR A 59 6.23 -3.45 15.64
CA THR A 59 4.78 -3.70 15.52
C THR A 59 4.44 -4.58 14.33
N LYS A 60 5.40 -4.81 13.43
CA LYS A 60 5.25 -5.56 12.18
C LYS A 60 4.25 -4.94 11.21
N GLU A 61 3.95 -3.66 11.38
CA GLU A 61 2.96 -2.93 10.60
C GLU A 61 3.58 -2.20 9.40
N ILE A 62 2.83 -2.17 8.32
CA ILE A 62 3.14 -1.37 7.13
C ILE A 62 1.82 -0.90 6.51
N TYR A 63 1.86 0.18 5.74
CA TYR A 63 0.68 0.67 5.05
C TYR A 63 0.12 -0.36 4.07
N PHE A 64 -1.18 -0.56 4.11
CA PHE A 64 -1.87 -1.53 3.23
C PHE A 64 -1.62 -1.24 1.74
N GLY A 65 -1.56 0.03 1.37
CA GLY A 65 -1.32 0.44 -0.02
C GLY A 65 0.03 -0.01 -0.59
N LEU A 66 0.97 -0.42 0.25
CA LEU A 66 2.28 -0.91 -0.16
C LEU A 66 2.31 -2.43 -0.45
N TYR A 67 1.18 -3.11 -0.32
CA TYR A 67 1.07 -4.56 -0.55
C TYR A 67 1.66 -5.01 -1.90
N PRO A 68 1.39 -4.34 -3.03
CA PRO A 68 2.00 -4.73 -4.31
C PRO A 68 3.52 -4.71 -4.30
N TYR A 69 4.13 -3.77 -3.58
CA TYR A 69 5.58 -3.68 -3.43
C TYR A 69 6.14 -4.79 -2.54
N ILE A 70 5.37 -5.22 -1.53
CA ILE A 70 5.74 -6.37 -0.70
C ILE A 70 5.73 -7.65 -1.53
N ARG A 71 4.75 -7.81 -2.41
CA ARG A 71 4.70 -8.94 -3.34
C ARG A 71 5.91 -8.96 -4.26
N ALA A 72 6.27 -7.82 -4.83
CA ALA A 72 7.47 -7.69 -5.68
C ALA A 72 8.74 -8.04 -4.91
N PHE A 73 8.86 -7.56 -3.68
CA PHE A 73 9.98 -7.88 -2.78
C PHE A 73 10.11 -9.39 -2.57
N ALA A 74 9.00 -10.06 -2.28
CA ALA A 74 8.98 -11.50 -2.03
C ALA A 74 9.28 -12.31 -3.30
N GLU A 75 8.71 -11.91 -4.44
CA GLU A 75 8.95 -12.57 -5.73
C GLU A 75 10.42 -12.48 -6.15
N GLU A 76 11.03 -11.33 -5.97
CA GLU A 76 12.44 -11.11 -6.31
C GLU A 76 13.38 -11.99 -5.50
N ARG A 77 12.99 -12.37 -4.28
CA ARG A 77 13.80 -13.16 -3.34
C ARG A 77 13.34 -14.60 -3.17
N ASP A 78 12.34 -15.03 -3.96
CA ASP A 78 11.73 -16.36 -3.86
C ASP A 78 11.14 -16.68 -2.49
N TYR A 79 10.64 -15.65 -1.78
CA TYR A 79 9.90 -15.84 -0.54
C TYR A 79 8.44 -16.15 -0.84
N GLN A 80 7.81 -16.97 -0.01
CA GLN A 80 6.39 -17.26 -0.12
C GLN A 80 5.57 -16.24 0.68
N ILE A 81 4.39 -15.93 0.15
CA ILE A 81 3.43 -15.05 0.84
C ILE A 81 2.19 -15.86 1.19
N VAL A 82 1.80 -15.81 2.46
CA VAL A 82 0.53 -16.35 2.95
C VAL A 82 -0.31 -15.16 3.41
N THR A 83 -1.46 -14.97 2.79
CA THR A 83 -2.35 -13.85 3.10
C THR A 83 -3.60 -14.33 3.82
N GLY A 84 -4.10 -13.50 4.75
CA GLY A 84 -5.41 -13.68 5.34
C GLY A 84 -6.53 -13.36 4.33
N LYS A 85 -7.76 -13.78 4.64
CA LYS A 85 -8.93 -13.59 3.76
C LYS A 85 -9.26 -12.13 3.50
N ASP A 86 -8.88 -11.25 4.42
CA ASP A 86 -9.21 -9.82 4.35
C ASP A 86 -8.18 -9.00 3.57
N VAL A 87 -7.12 -9.63 3.06
CA VAL A 87 -6.09 -8.96 2.27
C VAL A 87 -6.44 -9.07 0.79
N GLU A 88 -7.57 -8.47 0.41
CA GLU A 88 -7.97 -8.34 -0.99
C GLU A 88 -7.67 -6.92 -1.46
N VAL A 89 -6.93 -6.80 -2.55
CA VAL A 89 -6.56 -5.52 -3.14
C VAL A 89 -7.60 -5.04 -4.13
N GLU A 90 -8.31 -5.98 -4.76
CA GLU A 90 -9.28 -5.69 -5.80
C GLU A 90 -10.70 -6.01 -5.36
N ASN A 91 -11.61 -5.07 -5.57
CA ASN A 91 -13.04 -5.27 -5.41
C ASN A 91 -13.67 -5.75 -6.72
N LYS A 92 -14.73 -6.54 -6.62
CA LYS A 92 -15.48 -6.97 -7.79
C LYS A 92 -16.43 -5.85 -8.25
N VAL A 93 -15.97 -5.05 -9.19
CA VAL A 93 -16.72 -3.93 -9.75
C VAL A 93 -16.69 -4.01 -11.27
N ASP A 94 -17.83 -3.73 -11.90
CA ASP A 94 -17.98 -3.68 -13.35
C ASP A 94 -18.19 -2.23 -13.81
N LYS A 95 -17.61 -1.86 -14.96
CA LYS A 95 -17.76 -0.52 -15.54
C LYS A 95 -19.23 -0.18 -15.85
N ASP A 96 -20.03 -1.16 -16.26
CA ASP A 96 -21.47 -0.94 -16.53
C ASP A 96 -22.22 -0.54 -15.25
N ILE A 97 -21.88 -1.15 -14.12
CA ILE A 97 -22.45 -0.80 -12.82
C ILE A 97 -22.05 0.63 -12.43
N VAL A 98 -20.79 0.99 -12.64
CA VAL A 98 -20.29 2.34 -12.36
C VAL A 98 -21.02 3.38 -13.23
N THR A 99 -21.20 3.11 -14.51
CA THR A 99 -21.91 3.99 -15.44
C THR A 99 -23.36 4.17 -15.02
N LYS A 100 -24.07 3.11 -14.66
CA LYS A 100 -25.46 3.16 -14.17
C LYS A 100 -25.55 3.97 -12.88
N PHE A 101 -24.63 3.75 -11.94
CA PHE A 101 -24.58 4.49 -10.69
C PHE A 101 -24.35 5.98 -10.93
N SER A 102 -23.39 6.34 -11.78
CA SER A 102 -23.10 7.72 -12.14
C SER A 102 -24.32 8.42 -12.76
N ASN A 103 -25.02 7.75 -13.67
CA ASN A 103 -26.22 8.28 -14.31
C ASN A 103 -27.38 8.44 -13.31
N SER A 104 -27.45 7.60 -12.28
CA SER A 104 -28.50 7.64 -11.24
C SER A 104 -28.38 8.84 -10.29
N LEU A 105 -27.21 9.51 -10.26
CA LEU A 105 -26.98 10.65 -9.37
C LEU A 105 -27.71 11.92 -9.81
N GLY A 106 -28.40 11.91 -10.96
CA GLY A 106 -29.20 13.05 -11.42
C GLY A 106 -28.38 14.27 -11.81
N GLN A 107 -27.16 14.08 -12.30
CA GLN A 107 -26.29 15.16 -12.76
C GLN A 107 -26.83 15.79 -14.05
N SER A 108 -26.57 17.10 -14.22
CA SER A 108 -26.94 17.83 -15.42
C SER A 108 -26.21 17.39 -16.67
N PHE A 109 -25.03 16.74 -16.48
CA PHE A 109 -24.15 16.30 -17.55
C PHE A 109 -23.91 14.81 -17.44
N GLU A 110 -23.78 14.15 -18.60
CA GLU A 110 -23.32 12.77 -18.65
C GLU A 110 -21.83 12.69 -18.32
N ALA A 111 -21.42 11.70 -17.52
CA ALA A 111 -20.02 11.51 -17.17
C ALA A 111 -19.20 11.11 -18.40
N ARG A 112 -18.05 11.73 -18.58
CA ARG A 112 -17.13 11.41 -19.67
C ARG A 112 -16.39 10.08 -19.39
N ASP A 113 -15.91 9.42 -20.44
CA ASP A 113 -15.27 8.12 -20.34
C ASP A 113 -14.11 8.10 -19.32
N TYR A 114 -13.26 9.14 -19.32
CA TYR A 114 -12.15 9.20 -18.38
C TYR A 114 -12.62 9.38 -16.92
N GLN A 115 -13.77 9.98 -16.70
CA GLN A 115 -14.36 10.11 -15.36
C GLN A 115 -14.90 8.77 -14.88
N ILE A 116 -15.55 8.02 -15.75
CA ILE A 116 -16.02 6.67 -15.46
C ILE A 116 -14.84 5.75 -15.17
N ASP A 117 -13.75 5.84 -15.94
CA ASP A 117 -12.54 5.05 -15.72
C ASP A 117 -11.91 5.38 -14.36
N ALA A 118 -11.86 6.65 -13.97
CA ALA A 118 -11.34 7.07 -12.66
C ALA A 118 -12.17 6.49 -11.50
N ILE A 119 -13.49 6.57 -11.58
CA ILE A 119 -14.40 6.02 -10.58
C ILE A 119 -14.25 4.50 -10.50
N TYR A 120 -14.26 3.82 -11.64
CA TYR A 120 -14.08 2.37 -11.73
C TYR A 120 -12.76 1.94 -11.08
N HIS A 121 -11.66 2.59 -11.43
CA HIS A 121 -10.34 2.28 -10.90
C HIS A 121 -10.29 2.49 -9.37
N SER A 122 -10.87 3.59 -8.89
CA SER A 122 -10.92 3.90 -7.45
C SER A 122 -11.73 2.87 -6.66
N LEU A 123 -12.87 2.44 -7.20
CA LEU A 123 -13.72 1.43 -6.55
C LEU A 123 -13.08 0.04 -6.60
N LYS A 124 -12.41 -0.28 -7.69
CA LYS A 124 -11.77 -1.60 -7.85
C LYS A 124 -10.59 -1.79 -6.91
N TYR A 125 -9.74 -0.78 -6.77
CA TYR A 125 -8.47 -0.89 -6.04
C TYR A 125 -8.46 -0.23 -4.66
N ASN A 126 -9.49 0.53 -4.30
CA ASN A 126 -9.63 1.28 -3.04
C ASN A 126 -8.58 2.39 -2.85
N ARG A 127 -7.32 2.12 -3.20
CA ARG A 127 -6.19 3.04 -3.05
C ARG A 127 -5.56 3.24 -4.41
N THR A 128 -5.75 4.42 -4.98
CA THR A 128 -5.28 4.68 -6.35
C THR A 128 -4.73 6.09 -6.48
N LEU A 129 -3.80 6.23 -7.42
CA LEU A 129 -3.32 7.50 -7.92
C LEU A 129 -3.90 7.70 -9.32
N LEU A 130 -4.72 8.74 -9.47
CA LEU A 130 -5.42 9.01 -10.72
C LEU A 130 -4.64 9.96 -11.63
#